data_e9dc9e439c56b707743f93aa25dfa34e
#
_entry.id   e9dc9e439c56b707743f93aa25dfa34e
#
_cell.length_a   1.000
_cell.length_b   1.000
_cell.length_c   1.000
_cell.angle_alpha   90.00
_cell.angle_beta   90.00
_cell.angle_gamma   90.00
#
_symmetry.space_group_name_H-M   'P 1'
#
loop_
_entity.id
_entity.type
_entity.pdbx_description
1 polymer ?
#
loop_
_entity_poly.entity_id
_entity_poly.type
_entity_poly.pdbx_seq_one_letter_code
_entity_poly.pdbx_strand_id
1 'polypeptide(L)' 'METKKLTIKNETEALRDAVYGMMKQIQEKLEQGYNITSIYKTYDKDDDFPYNVELEFDKEDDE' A
#
# COMPACT_ATOMS: atom_id res chain seq x y z
N MET A 1 5.11 23.46 7.06
CA MET A 1 4.34 22.33 6.49
C MET A 1 5.10 21.05 6.64
N GLU A 2 4.50 20.07 7.27
CA GLU A 2 5.11 18.77 7.43
C GLU A 2 4.40 17.77 6.53
N THR A 3 5.16 16.83 5.98
CA THR A 3 4.60 15.75 5.18
C THR A 3 4.66 14.48 6.01
N LYS A 4 3.51 13.85 6.20
CA LYS A 4 3.43 12.55 6.85
C LYS A 4 3.52 11.48 5.78
N LYS A 5 4.34 10.47 6.03
CA LYS A 5 4.50 9.35 5.11
C LYS A 5 4.06 8.06 5.78
N LEU A 6 3.49 7.19 4.97
CA LEU A 6 2.96 5.92 5.45
C LEU A 6 3.21 4.86 4.38
N THR A 7 3.54 3.65 4.82
CA THR A 7 3.75 2.52 3.92
C THR A 7 2.84 1.36 4.35
N ILE A 8 2.18 0.74 3.38
CA ILE A 8 1.36 -0.45 3.58
C ILE A 8 1.93 -1.57 2.73
N LYS A 9 2.12 -2.75 3.33
CA LYS A 9 2.63 -3.93 2.63
C LYS A 9 1.65 -5.08 2.75
N ASN A 10 1.60 -5.90 1.71
CA ASN A 10 0.79 -7.11 1.74
C ASN A 10 1.49 -8.22 0.93
N GLU A 11 1.62 -9.40 1.54
CA GLU A 11 2.20 -10.56 0.89
C GLU A 11 1.09 -11.59 0.68
N THR A 12 0.94 -12.10 -0.55
CA THR A 12 -0.16 -13.00 -0.88
C THR A 12 0.27 -14.07 -1.88
N GLU A 13 -0.58 -15.10 -2.02
CA GLU A 13 -0.38 -16.16 -3.00
C GLU A 13 -0.75 -15.71 -4.40
N ALA A 14 -1.65 -14.73 -4.53
CA ALA A 14 -2.12 -14.23 -5.83
C ALA A 14 -2.20 -12.70 -5.79
N LEU A 15 -1.84 -12.07 -6.88
CA LEU A 15 -1.86 -10.61 -6.97
C LEU A 15 -3.25 -10.04 -6.69
N ARG A 16 -4.29 -10.72 -7.18
CA ARG A 16 -5.68 -10.31 -6.93
C ARG A 16 -5.96 -10.21 -5.43
N ASP A 17 -5.50 -11.18 -4.65
CA ASP A 17 -5.73 -11.20 -3.21
C ASP A 17 -4.97 -10.08 -2.51
N ALA A 18 -3.79 -9.70 -3.03
CA ALA A 18 -3.06 -8.56 -2.50
C ALA A 18 -3.88 -7.29 -2.64
N VAL A 19 -4.45 -7.06 -3.82
CA VAL A 19 -5.25 -5.86 -4.08
C VAL A 19 -6.49 -5.85 -3.19
N TYR A 20 -7.25 -6.95 -3.15
CA TYR A 20 -8.46 -7.03 -2.34
C TYR A 20 -8.16 -6.87 -0.85
N GLY A 21 -7.08 -7.48 -0.38
CA GLY A 21 -6.71 -7.39 1.03
C GLY A 21 -6.33 -5.99 1.47
N MET A 22 -5.91 -5.14 0.53
CA MET A 22 -5.50 -3.77 0.83
C MET A 22 -6.58 -2.73 0.55
N MET A 23 -7.66 -3.10 -0.13
CA MET A 23 -8.67 -2.13 -0.57
C MET A 23 -9.24 -1.32 0.58
N LYS A 24 -9.58 -1.96 1.68
CA LYS A 24 -10.13 -1.27 2.84
C LYS A 24 -9.15 -0.27 3.42
N GLN A 25 -7.89 -0.67 3.54
CA GLN A 25 -6.84 0.21 4.06
C GLN A 25 -6.62 1.40 3.12
N ILE A 26 -6.62 1.13 1.81
CA ILE A 26 -6.47 2.19 0.81
C ILE A 26 -7.59 3.21 0.95
N GLN A 27 -8.84 2.75 1.04
CA GLN A 27 -9.98 3.63 1.21
C GLN A 27 -9.87 4.47 2.48
N GLU A 28 -9.49 3.86 3.58
CA GLU A 28 -9.33 4.56 4.85
C GLU A 28 -8.29 5.66 4.75
N LYS A 29 -7.16 5.38 4.12
CA LYS A 29 -6.08 6.36 3.99
C LYS A 29 -6.48 7.51 3.07
N LEU A 30 -7.15 7.21 1.97
CA LEU A 30 -7.64 8.25 1.07
C LEU A 30 -8.67 9.15 1.77
N GLU A 31 -9.55 8.57 2.59
CA GLU A 31 -10.53 9.33 3.36
C GLU A 31 -9.85 10.23 4.39
N GLN A 32 -8.71 9.82 4.92
CA GLN A 32 -7.93 10.61 5.88
C GLN A 32 -7.12 11.71 5.21
N GLY A 33 -7.14 11.79 3.88
CA GLY A 33 -6.43 12.82 3.14
C GLY A 33 -5.08 12.41 2.59
N TYR A 34 -4.71 11.13 2.73
CA TYR A 34 -3.46 10.63 2.15
C TYR A 34 -3.59 10.47 0.65
N ASN A 35 -2.48 10.62 -0.04
CA ASN A 35 -2.38 10.36 -1.47
C ASN A 35 -1.40 9.23 -1.72
N ILE A 36 -1.68 8.43 -2.74
CA ILE A 36 -0.75 7.35 -3.14
C ILE A 36 0.37 7.97 -3.94
N THR A 37 1.61 7.78 -3.52
CA THR A 37 2.78 8.32 -4.20
C THR A 37 3.57 7.28 -4.96
N SER A 38 3.54 6.03 -4.53
CA SER A 38 4.29 4.96 -5.19
C SER A 38 3.63 3.62 -4.96
N ILE A 39 3.73 2.75 -5.96
CA ILE A 39 3.25 1.37 -5.89
C ILE A 39 4.39 0.48 -6.35
N TYR A 40 4.76 -0.47 -5.51
CA TYR A 40 5.80 -1.45 -5.81
C TYR A 40 5.20 -2.85 -5.80
N LYS A 41 5.60 -3.65 -6.76
CA LYS A 41 5.15 -5.03 -6.86
C LYS A 41 6.38 -5.91 -7.13
N THR A 42 6.58 -6.90 -6.30
CA THR A 42 7.64 -7.88 -6.50
C THR A 42 7.05 -9.28 -6.50
N TYR A 43 7.74 -10.19 -7.19
CA TYR A 43 7.32 -11.58 -7.30
C TYR A 43 8.52 -12.47 -7.03
N ASP A 44 8.37 -13.38 -6.08
CA ASP A 44 9.38 -14.38 -5.75
C ASP A 44 8.74 -15.77 -5.82
N LYS A 45 9.05 -16.51 -6.87
CA LYS A 45 8.43 -17.83 -7.12
C LYS A 45 8.79 -18.88 -6.07
N ASP A 46 9.84 -18.64 -5.31
CA ASP A 46 10.31 -19.61 -4.31
C ASP A 46 9.71 -19.36 -2.92
N ASP A 47 8.91 -18.31 -2.78
CA ASP A 47 8.26 -17.95 -1.53
C ASP A 47 6.85 -18.53 -1.48
N ASP A 48 6.38 -18.89 -0.27
CA ASP A 48 5.00 -19.34 -0.06
C ASP A 48 3.99 -18.26 -0.41
N PHE A 49 4.37 -16.99 -0.23
CA PHE A 49 3.57 -15.83 -0.62
C PHE A 49 4.35 -15.04 -1.67
N PRO A 50 4.29 -15.47 -2.94
CA PRO A 50 5.21 -14.94 -3.96
C PRO A 50 4.97 -13.49 -4.34
N TYR A 51 3.76 -12.96 -4.13
CA TYR A 51 3.45 -11.58 -4.48
C TYR A 51 3.57 -10.68 -3.27
N ASN A 52 4.42 -9.66 -3.40
CA ASN A 52 4.58 -8.64 -2.38
C ASN A 52 4.23 -7.29 -2.99
N VAL A 53 3.20 -6.64 -2.45
CA VAL A 53 2.75 -5.33 -2.92
C VAL A 53 2.97 -4.32 -1.81
N GLU A 54 3.60 -3.20 -2.15
CA GLU A 54 3.87 -2.14 -1.21
C GLU A 54 3.33 -0.83 -1.77
N LEU A 55 2.55 -0.12 -0.96
CA LEU A 55 2.00 1.17 -1.31
C LEU A 55 2.58 2.23 -0.40
N GLU A 56 3.06 3.31 -0.99
CA GLU A 56 3.51 4.46 -0.23
C GLU A 56 2.49 5.59 -0.37
N PHE A 57 2.20 6.23 0.76
CA PHE A 57 1.26 7.34 0.84
C PHE A 57 1.95 8.55 1.43
N ASP A 58 1.46 9.73 1.09
CA ASP A 58 1.82 10.92 1.81
C ASP A 58 0.60 11.78 2.09
N LYS A 59 0.75 12.66 3.05
CA LYS A 59 -0.29 13.62 3.42
C LYS A 59 0.36 14.90 3.87
N GLU A 60 -0.08 16.02 3.31
CA GLU A 60 0.36 17.32 3.78
C GLU A 60 -0.41 17.68 5.04
N ASP A 61 0.33 18.06 6.07
CA ASP A 61 -0.25 18.48 7.32
C ASP A 61 -0.36 20.01 7.28
N ASP A 62 -1.55 20.45 6.99
CA ASP A 62 -1.86 21.87 6.81
C ASP A 62 -2.28 22.46 8.16
N GLU A 63 -1.36 23.04 8.86
CA GLU A 63 -1.70 23.75 10.07
C GLU A 63 -1.56 25.24 9.93
#